data_79189cca7969ea1858e01b6425a878dd
#
_entry.id   79189cca7969ea1858e01b6425a878dd
#
_cell.length_a   1.000
_cell.length_b   1.000
_cell.length_c   1.000
_cell.angle_alpha   90.00
_cell.angle_beta   90.00
_cell.angle_gamma   90.00
#
_symmetry.space_group_name_H-M   'P 1'
#
loop_
_entity.id
_entity.type
_entity.pdbx_description
1 polymer ?
#
loop_
_entity_poly.entity_id
_entity_poly.type
_entity_poly.pdbx_seq_one_letter_code
_entity_poly.pdbx_strand_id
1 'polypeptide(L)'
;MRSSIERLTEKVIGGDAKKAALVVSETNLYYLTAFPSTDGALLLTAEQAYYLLDFRYAEAARAKAEGAVVEEFTNLNNSIAALLKKHGITSVYMEYAALPYGQAKRFEALCAENGAEAVLDTTLDDAIRAQRIVKSEEEIRKICDAQAITDATFEHILPYIREGVTEREIALEIEFYMRKLGADGNAFDPIVVTGGNGSQCHGIPGDTVIQKGDFITMDTGAMLKGYHSDMTRTVALGHVSDEQKAIYDTVLKAQLAAIDAVHAGVRCCDVDKVARDIIETPYPGTFGHGLGHGVGFEIHEWPRFSRLDDTVCAPGMVITVEPGIYVAGKCGVRIEDMIVVTEDGCRNLTHSPKELIIL
;
A
#
# COMPACT_ATOMS: atom_id res chain seq x y z
N MET A 1 -0.03 16.20 -19.22
CA MET A 1 -1.10 15.46 -18.48
C MET A 1 -1.64 16.38 -17.38
N ARG A 2 -2.93 16.29 -17.01
CA ARG A 2 -3.47 17.05 -15.85
C ARG A 2 -2.86 16.47 -14.57
N SER A 3 -2.57 17.34 -13.59
CA SER A 3 -2.07 16.92 -12.27
C SER A 3 -3.14 16.13 -11.49
N SER A 4 -2.74 15.44 -10.41
CA SER A 4 -3.69 14.72 -9.53
C SER A 4 -4.68 15.69 -8.89
N ILE A 5 -4.22 16.90 -8.52
CA ILE A 5 -5.08 17.97 -7.99
C ILE A 5 -6.11 18.41 -9.03
N GLU A 6 -5.69 18.68 -10.28
CA GLU A 6 -6.62 19.10 -11.34
C GLU A 6 -7.70 18.06 -11.64
N ARG A 7 -7.32 16.77 -11.68
CA ARG A 7 -8.27 15.67 -11.88
C ARG A 7 -9.27 15.57 -10.73
N LEU A 8 -8.79 15.70 -9.48
CA LEU A 8 -9.65 15.65 -8.30
C LEU A 8 -10.60 16.83 -8.26
N THR A 9 -10.11 18.04 -8.54
CA THR A 9 -10.91 19.26 -8.61
C THR A 9 -12.03 19.12 -9.65
N GLU A 10 -11.71 18.66 -10.85
CA GLU A 10 -12.71 18.44 -11.91
C GLU A 10 -13.76 17.42 -11.48
N LYS A 11 -13.33 16.31 -10.84
CA LYS A 11 -14.23 15.22 -10.44
C LYS A 11 -15.19 15.60 -9.32
N VAL A 12 -14.72 16.37 -8.31
CA VAL A 12 -15.49 16.68 -7.09
C VAL A 12 -16.22 18.01 -7.22
N ILE A 13 -15.59 19.01 -7.81
CA ILE A 13 -16.08 20.39 -7.88
C ILE A 13 -16.78 20.66 -9.23
N GLY A 14 -16.24 20.11 -10.34
CA GLY A 14 -16.85 20.20 -11.67
C GLY A 14 -17.02 21.63 -12.17
N GLY A 15 -16.14 22.57 -11.78
CA GLY A 15 -16.21 23.98 -12.15
C GLY A 15 -17.24 24.81 -11.38
N ASP A 16 -17.94 24.25 -10.39
CA ASP A 16 -18.87 25.00 -9.54
C ASP A 16 -18.10 25.87 -8.53
N ALA A 17 -18.09 27.18 -8.74
CA ALA A 17 -17.39 28.15 -7.91
C ALA A 17 -17.87 28.20 -6.45
N LYS A 18 -19.01 27.59 -6.11
CA LYS A 18 -19.54 27.52 -4.74
C LYS A 18 -19.12 26.26 -3.97
N LYS A 19 -18.46 25.33 -4.64
CA LYS A 19 -17.96 24.09 -4.06
C LYS A 19 -16.49 24.17 -3.73
N ALA A 20 -16.10 23.50 -2.66
CA ALA A 20 -14.70 23.23 -2.31
C ALA A 20 -14.52 21.78 -1.86
N ALA A 21 -13.30 21.28 -1.88
CA ALA A 21 -12.93 20.03 -1.25
C ALA A 21 -11.78 20.26 -0.25
N LEU A 22 -11.88 19.68 0.93
CA LEU A 22 -10.90 19.81 2.00
C LEU A 22 -10.27 18.45 2.29
N VAL A 23 -8.98 18.31 1.94
CA VAL A 23 -8.16 17.13 2.22
C VAL A 23 -7.26 17.43 3.42
N VAL A 24 -7.21 16.53 4.40
CA VAL A 24 -6.45 16.69 5.63
C VAL A 24 -5.64 15.45 6.03
N SER A 25 -5.89 14.29 5.43
CA SER A 25 -5.08 13.10 5.71
C SER A 25 -3.67 13.23 5.15
N GLU A 26 -2.67 12.90 5.96
CA GLU A 26 -1.25 13.02 5.59
C GLU A 26 -0.94 12.27 4.28
N THR A 27 -1.47 11.06 4.13
CA THR A 27 -1.29 10.24 2.93
C THR A 27 -1.81 10.93 1.67
N ASN A 28 -3.05 11.47 1.71
CA ASN A 28 -3.63 12.10 0.53
C ASN A 28 -3.04 13.49 0.27
N LEU A 29 -2.63 14.23 1.31
CA LEU A 29 -1.85 15.47 1.15
C LEU A 29 -0.56 15.19 0.39
N TYR A 30 0.21 14.16 0.82
CA TYR A 30 1.46 13.81 0.15
C TYR A 30 1.22 13.29 -1.28
N TYR A 31 0.22 12.42 -1.49
CA TYR A 31 -0.14 11.93 -2.82
C TYR A 31 -0.48 13.05 -3.80
N LEU A 32 -1.25 14.05 -3.36
CA LEU A 32 -1.73 15.14 -4.20
C LEU A 32 -0.68 16.22 -4.45
N THR A 33 0.17 16.53 -3.46
CA THR A 33 1.09 17.67 -3.50
C THR A 33 2.56 17.27 -3.71
N ALA A 34 2.89 15.98 -3.72
CA ALA A 34 4.26 15.46 -3.70
C ALA A 34 5.12 15.97 -2.52
N PHE A 35 4.49 16.53 -1.48
CA PHE A 35 5.19 17.07 -0.30
C PHE A 35 4.58 16.53 1.00
N PRO A 36 5.34 15.77 1.82
CA PRO A 36 4.84 15.23 3.09
C PRO A 36 4.72 16.29 4.16
N SER A 37 3.60 16.29 4.90
CA SER A 37 3.42 17.08 6.12
C SER A 37 2.54 16.33 7.10
N THR A 38 2.79 16.48 8.39
CA THR A 38 1.97 15.87 9.45
C THR A 38 0.82 16.76 9.91
N ASP A 39 0.91 18.05 9.62
CA ASP A 39 -0.09 19.04 9.99
C ASP A 39 -0.32 19.98 8.80
N GLY A 40 -1.52 19.98 8.26
CA GLY A 40 -1.86 20.85 7.14
C GLY A 40 -3.23 20.53 6.58
N ALA A 41 -3.62 21.26 5.55
CA ALA A 41 -4.82 20.99 4.78
C ALA A 41 -4.64 21.44 3.33
N LEU A 42 -5.24 20.72 2.40
CA LEU A 42 -5.34 21.13 1.01
C LEU A 42 -6.81 21.52 0.73
N LEU A 43 -7.04 22.79 0.51
CA LEU A 43 -8.36 23.31 0.10
C LEU A 43 -8.36 23.48 -1.42
N LEU A 44 -9.20 22.71 -2.08
CA LEU A 44 -9.45 22.81 -3.52
C LEU A 44 -10.66 23.68 -3.78
N THR A 45 -10.54 24.65 -4.67
CA THR A 45 -11.66 25.47 -5.19
C THR A 45 -11.69 25.37 -6.71
N ALA A 46 -12.74 25.86 -7.37
CA ALA A 46 -12.81 25.86 -8.82
C ALA A 46 -11.69 26.69 -9.49
N GLU A 47 -11.14 27.65 -8.79
CA GLU A 47 -10.11 28.57 -9.32
C GLU A 47 -8.70 28.18 -8.93
N GLN A 48 -8.49 27.68 -7.70
CA GLN A 48 -7.17 27.52 -7.11
C GLN A 48 -7.17 26.43 -6.05
N ALA A 49 -6.08 25.68 -5.97
CA ALA A 49 -5.74 24.80 -4.84
C ALA A 49 -4.82 25.53 -3.86
N TYR A 50 -5.14 25.46 -2.56
CA TYR A 50 -4.37 26.08 -1.47
C TYR A 50 -3.85 25.00 -0.53
N TYR A 51 -2.51 24.88 -0.44
CA TYR A 51 -1.89 24.02 0.54
C TYR A 51 -1.55 24.84 1.79
N LEU A 52 -2.37 24.67 2.82
CA LEU A 52 -2.28 25.39 4.08
C LEU A 52 -1.31 24.66 5.00
N LEU A 53 -0.21 25.30 5.36
CA LEU A 53 0.85 24.72 6.18
C LEU A 53 1.31 25.74 7.25
N ASP A 54 1.76 25.28 8.39
CA ASP A 54 2.40 26.16 9.35
C ASP A 54 3.88 26.44 8.99
N PHE A 55 4.52 27.29 9.77
CA PHE A 55 5.89 27.73 9.52
C PHE A 55 6.93 26.58 9.44
N ARG A 56 6.66 25.43 10.07
CA ARG A 56 7.56 24.27 10.08
C ARG A 56 7.75 23.67 8.68
N TYR A 57 6.73 23.78 7.85
CA TYR A 57 6.67 23.15 6.53
C TYR A 57 6.63 24.16 5.38
N ALA A 58 6.07 25.36 5.59
CA ALA A 58 5.73 26.29 4.53
C ALA A 58 6.92 26.69 3.64
N GLU A 59 8.12 26.93 4.21
CA GLU A 59 9.30 27.28 3.44
C GLU A 59 9.72 26.15 2.47
N ALA A 60 9.83 24.93 2.99
CA ALA A 60 10.22 23.76 2.18
C ALA A 60 9.15 23.39 1.14
N ALA A 61 7.87 23.53 1.50
CA ALA A 61 6.77 23.24 0.59
C ALA A 61 6.69 24.22 -0.59
N ARG A 62 6.99 25.51 -0.38
CA ARG A 62 7.04 26.51 -1.48
C ARG A 62 8.04 26.14 -2.58
N ALA A 63 9.08 25.38 -2.23
CA ALA A 63 10.10 24.95 -3.17
C ALA A 63 9.81 23.60 -3.84
N LYS A 64 8.95 22.76 -3.24
CA LYS A 64 8.82 21.36 -3.62
C LYS A 64 7.40 20.89 -3.89
N ALA A 65 6.38 21.51 -3.24
CA ALA A 65 5.00 21.08 -3.41
C ALA A 65 4.49 21.41 -4.82
N GLU A 66 3.72 20.49 -5.37
CA GLU A 66 3.21 20.57 -6.73
C GLU A 66 1.70 20.89 -6.75
N GLY A 67 1.26 21.61 -7.75
CA GLY A 67 -0.16 21.78 -8.10
C GLY A 67 -0.97 22.69 -7.17
N ALA A 68 -0.41 23.24 -6.09
CA ALA A 68 -1.11 24.10 -5.14
C ALA A 68 -0.28 25.33 -4.75
N VAL A 69 -0.94 26.42 -4.40
CA VAL A 69 -0.32 27.58 -3.78
C VAL A 69 -0.15 27.32 -2.29
N VAL A 70 1.08 27.41 -1.82
CA VAL A 70 1.40 27.24 -0.38
C VAL A 70 1.09 28.52 0.37
N GLU A 71 0.16 28.46 1.31
CA GLU A 71 -0.17 29.54 2.25
C GLU A 71 0.23 29.14 3.68
N GLU A 72 1.00 30.00 4.35
CA GLU A 72 1.41 29.78 5.73
C GLU A 72 0.30 30.25 6.68
N PHE A 73 -0.08 29.39 7.62
CA PHE A 73 -1.07 29.73 8.63
C PHE A 73 -0.46 29.86 10.03
N THR A 74 -1.05 30.69 10.87
CA THR A 74 -0.88 30.68 12.33
C THR A 74 -2.04 29.97 13.02
N ASN A 75 -3.21 29.94 12.38
CA ASN A 75 -4.40 29.19 12.82
C ASN A 75 -5.11 28.65 11.59
N LEU A 76 -5.12 27.34 11.44
CA LEU A 76 -5.68 26.63 10.28
C LEU A 76 -7.17 26.97 10.04
N ASN A 77 -7.98 26.96 11.12
CA ASN A 77 -9.42 27.23 11.01
C ASN A 77 -9.69 28.66 10.48
N ASN A 78 -8.92 29.63 10.94
CA ASN A 78 -9.06 31.01 10.46
C ASN A 78 -8.69 31.14 8.98
N SER A 79 -7.63 30.43 8.54
CA SER A 79 -7.24 30.42 7.12
C SER A 79 -8.28 29.75 6.24
N ILE A 80 -8.82 28.59 6.64
CA ILE A 80 -9.93 27.96 5.94
C ILE A 80 -11.14 28.92 5.86
N ALA A 81 -11.58 29.48 6.98
CA ALA A 81 -12.71 30.42 7.01
C ALA A 81 -12.51 31.63 6.09
N ALA A 82 -11.31 32.18 6.05
CA ALA A 82 -10.98 33.31 5.16
C ALA A 82 -11.10 32.90 3.68
N LEU A 83 -10.62 31.71 3.30
CA LEU A 83 -10.73 31.20 1.93
C LEU A 83 -12.17 30.87 1.55
N LEU A 84 -12.95 30.26 2.45
CA LEU A 84 -14.39 30.01 2.19
C LEU A 84 -15.13 31.34 1.87
N LYS A 85 -14.87 32.40 2.65
CA LYS A 85 -15.45 33.73 2.41
C LYS A 85 -14.91 34.36 1.12
N LYS A 86 -13.61 34.30 0.88
CA LYS A 86 -12.95 34.86 -0.31
C LYS A 86 -13.57 34.32 -1.61
N HIS A 87 -13.83 33.02 -1.66
CA HIS A 87 -14.37 32.34 -2.84
C HIS A 87 -15.90 32.17 -2.81
N GLY A 88 -16.58 32.63 -1.76
CA GLY A 88 -18.04 32.49 -1.63
C GLY A 88 -18.53 31.05 -1.59
N ILE A 89 -17.73 30.17 -0.96
CA ILE A 89 -18.00 28.73 -0.88
C ILE A 89 -19.23 28.47 0.00
N THR A 90 -20.14 27.63 -0.49
CA THR A 90 -21.35 27.24 0.24
C THR A 90 -21.42 25.74 0.50
N SER A 91 -20.52 24.93 -0.07
CA SER A 91 -20.47 23.49 0.14
C SER A 91 -19.02 23.00 0.14
N VAL A 92 -18.60 22.24 1.17
CA VAL A 92 -17.23 21.72 1.36
C VAL A 92 -17.28 20.21 1.49
N TYR A 93 -16.79 19.51 0.48
CA TYR A 93 -16.60 18.05 0.51
C TYR A 93 -15.38 17.71 1.36
N MET A 94 -15.50 16.73 2.25
CA MET A 94 -14.45 16.33 3.18
C MET A 94 -14.19 14.84 3.11
N GLU A 95 -13.00 14.41 3.52
CA GLU A 95 -12.67 13.00 3.63
C GLU A 95 -13.52 12.36 4.73
N TYR A 96 -14.46 11.51 4.35
CA TYR A 96 -15.35 10.82 5.27
C TYR A 96 -14.63 9.71 6.06
N ALA A 97 -13.78 8.93 5.37
CA ALA A 97 -13.10 7.78 5.95
C ALA A 97 -11.86 8.15 6.78
N ALA A 98 -11.18 9.25 6.44
CA ALA A 98 -9.90 9.62 7.04
C ALA A 98 -10.04 10.58 8.23
N LEU A 99 -11.15 11.35 8.32
CA LEU A 99 -11.35 12.33 9.38
C LEU A 99 -11.76 11.68 10.71
N PRO A 100 -10.99 11.87 11.80
CA PRO A 100 -11.46 11.52 13.13
C PRO A 100 -12.77 12.27 13.47
N TYR A 101 -13.72 11.58 14.08
CA TYR A 101 -15.04 12.13 14.37
C TYR A 101 -15.01 13.51 15.03
N GLY A 102 -14.13 13.71 16.02
CA GLY A 102 -13.99 15.01 16.70
C GLY A 102 -13.47 16.13 15.78
N GLN A 103 -12.68 15.79 14.77
CA GLN A 103 -12.19 16.74 13.78
C GLN A 103 -13.29 17.06 12.76
N ALA A 104 -14.04 16.06 12.31
CA ALA A 104 -15.18 16.24 11.44
C ALA A 104 -16.20 17.23 12.06
N LYS A 105 -16.54 17.03 13.35
CA LYS A 105 -17.45 17.95 14.06
C LYS A 105 -16.92 19.38 14.16
N ARG A 106 -15.62 19.58 14.33
CA ARG A 106 -15.01 20.92 14.31
C ARG A 106 -15.11 21.58 12.94
N PHE A 107 -14.88 20.83 11.86
CA PHE A 107 -15.00 21.37 10.50
C PHE A 107 -16.46 21.61 10.09
N GLU A 108 -17.42 20.77 10.52
CA GLU A 108 -18.86 21.04 10.36
C GLU A 108 -19.25 22.40 10.99
N ALA A 109 -18.84 22.62 12.23
CA ALA A 109 -19.10 23.88 12.93
C ALA A 109 -18.45 25.07 12.20
N LEU A 110 -17.17 24.92 11.81
CA LEU A 110 -16.45 25.95 11.06
C LEU A 110 -17.15 26.31 9.76
N CYS A 111 -17.61 25.33 8.99
CA CYS A 111 -18.35 25.57 7.75
C CYS A 111 -19.65 26.30 8.03
N ALA A 112 -20.45 25.84 8.99
CA ALA A 112 -21.75 26.45 9.35
C ALA A 112 -21.59 27.91 9.80
N GLU A 113 -20.59 28.23 10.63
CA GLU A 113 -20.26 29.59 11.07
C GLU A 113 -19.86 30.52 9.92
N ASN A 114 -19.40 29.95 8.79
CA ASN A 114 -18.99 30.70 7.60
C ASN A 114 -19.98 30.59 6.42
N GLY A 115 -21.21 30.11 6.67
CA GLY A 115 -22.26 30.04 5.68
C GLY A 115 -22.11 28.93 4.65
N ALA A 116 -21.33 27.89 4.97
CA ALA A 116 -21.14 26.71 4.14
C ALA A 116 -21.67 25.45 4.81
N GLU A 117 -22.05 24.45 4.01
CA GLU A 117 -22.39 23.10 4.43
C GLU A 117 -21.14 22.20 4.32
N ALA A 118 -20.88 21.41 5.34
CA ALA A 118 -19.88 20.33 5.28
C ALA A 118 -20.54 19.07 4.71
N VAL A 119 -20.04 18.58 3.58
CA VAL A 119 -20.50 17.34 2.95
C VAL A 119 -19.58 16.21 3.40
N LEU A 120 -20.07 15.39 4.31
CA LEU A 120 -19.39 14.22 4.88
C LEU A 120 -20.02 12.94 4.31
N ASP A 121 -19.79 12.70 3.03
CA ASP A 121 -20.15 11.47 2.33
C ASP A 121 -18.92 10.87 1.63
N THR A 122 -19.09 9.79 0.89
CA THR A 122 -17.98 9.10 0.23
C THR A 122 -17.48 9.77 -1.05
N THR A 123 -18.04 10.91 -1.47
CA THR A 123 -17.76 11.56 -2.78
C THR A 123 -16.27 11.87 -2.95
N LEU A 124 -15.65 12.50 -1.94
CA LEU A 124 -14.22 12.84 -2.00
C LEU A 124 -13.33 11.61 -1.90
N ASP A 125 -13.64 10.70 -0.96
CA ASP A 125 -12.90 9.45 -0.78
C ASP A 125 -12.95 8.57 -2.02
N ASP A 126 -14.13 8.42 -2.64
CA ASP A 126 -14.31 7.65 -3.87
C ASP A 126 -13.55 8.27 -5.05
N ALA A 127 -13.50 9.61 -5.14
CA ALA A 127 -12.76 10.30 -6.17
C ALA A 127 -11.24 10.13 -6.02
N ILE A 128 -10.72 10.20 -4.79
CA ILE A 128 -9.30 9.94 -4.49
C ILE A 128 -8.96 8.47 -4.75
N ARG A 129 -9.78 7.54 -4.26
CA ARG A 129 -9.61 6.11 -4.50
C ARG A 129 -9.58 5.78 -5.99
N ALA A 130 -10.48 6.34 -6.77
CA ALA A 130 -10.54 6.11 -8.22
C ALA A 130 -9.26 6.58 -8.94
N GLN A 131 -8.57 7.60 -8.42
CA GLN A 131 -7.28 8.03 -8.97
C GLN A 131 -6.12 7.10 -8.56
N ARG A 132 -6.16 6.56 -7.33
CA ARG A 132 -5.09 5.75 -6.78
C ARG A 132 -5.15 4.30 -7.24
N ILE A 133 -6.34 3.77 -7.55
CA ILE A 133 -6.53 2.37 -7.94
C ILE A 133 -5.84 2.03 -9.28
N VAL A 134 -5.87 2.95 -10.25
CA VAL A 134 -5.19 2.81 -11.55
C VAL A 134 -3.98 3.74 -11.58
N LYS A 135 -2.80 3.16 -11.55
CA LYS A 135 -1.53 3.87 -11.52
C LYS A 135 -1.12 4.36 -12.91
N SER A 136 -0.60 5.55 -12.98
CA SER A 136 0.11 6.05 -14.16
C SER A 136 1.45 5.33 -14.35
N GLU A 137 2.02 5.39 -15.55
CA GLU A 137 3.36 4.83 -15.81
C GLU A 137 4.46 5.44 -14.92
N GLU A 138 4.30 6.69 -14.47
CA GLU A 138 5.23 7.32 -13.54
C GLU A 138 5.10 6.73 -12.14
N GLU A 139 3.88 6.50 -11.66
CA GLU A 139 3.64 5.85 -10.37
C GLU A 139 4.11 4.40 -10.37
N ILE A 140 3.88 3.66 -11.47
CA ILE A 140 4.40 2.30 -11.63
C ILE A 140 5.93 2.28 -11.57
N ARG A 141 6.62 3.25 -12.20
CA ARG A 141 8.09 3.35 -12.09
C ARG A 141 8.54 3.58 -10.65
N LYS A 142 7.87 4.45 -9.89
CA LYS A 142 8.20 4.69 -8.47
C LYS A 142 7.99 3.43 -7.61
N ILE A 143 6.95 2.65 -7.89
CA ILE A 143 6.72 1.35 -7.25
C ILE A 143 7.83 0.36 -7.62
N CYS A 144 8.24 0.31 -8.90
CA CYS A 144 9.36 -0.52 -9.33
C CYS A 144 10.69 -0.11 -8.67
N ASP A 145 10.93 1.19 -8.46
CA ASP A 145 12.12 1.68 -7.75
C ASP A 145 12.11 1.22 -6.27
N ALA A 146 10.96 1.24 -5.60
CA ALA A 146 10.81 0.69 -4.25
C ALA A 146 11.00 -0.83 -4.24
N GLN A 147 10.42 -1.54 -5.23
CA GLN A 147 10.58 -3.00 -5.35
C GLN A 147 12.02 -3.42 -5.60
N ALA A 148 12.77 -2.65 -6.38
CA ALA A 148 14.19 -2.95 -6.62
C ALA A 148 15.03 -2.91 -5.32
N ILE A 149 14.67 -2.05 -4.34
CA ILE A 149 15.29 -2.04 -3.02
C ILE A 149 14.95 -3.33 -2.26
N THR A 150 13.70 -3.77 -2.32
CA THR A 150 13.25 -5.02 -1.66
C THR A 150 13.91 -6.24 -2.28
N ASP A 151 13.99 -6.33 -3.60
CA ASP A 151 14.69 -7.42 -4.31
C ASP A 151 16.19 -7.48 -3.92
N ALA A 152 16.88 -6.33 -3.92
CA ALA A 152 18.29 -6.26 -3.51
C ALA A 152 18.48 -6.60 -2.03
N THR A 153 17.50 -6.26 -1.17
CA THR A 153 17.55 -6.62 0.25
C THR A 153 17.36 -8.12 0.46
N PHE A 154 16.49 -8.76 -0.31
CA PHE A 154 16.35 -10.22 -0.27
C PHE A 154 17.65 -10.92 -0.67
N GLU A 155 18.31 -10.52 -1.74
CA GLU A 155 19.60 -11.07 -2.12
C GLU A 155 20.66 -10.89 -1.02
N HIS A 156 20.68 -9.69 -0.41
CA HIS A 156 21.60 -9.36 0.67
C HIS A 156 21.40 -10.21 1.92
N ILE A 157 20.15 -10.52 2.29
CA ILE A 157 19.87 -11.20 3.57
C ILE A 157 20.20 -12.71 3.54
N LEU A 158 20.20 -13.35 2.40
CA LEU A 158 20.40 -14.79 2.29
C LEU A 158 21.64 -15.30 3.03
N PRO A 159 22.86 -14.70 2.89
CA PRO A 159 24.04 -15.14 3.63
C PRO A 159 24.02 -14.86 5.14
N TYR A 160 23.09 -14.05 5.63
CA TYR A 160 22.92 -13.80 7.06
C TYR A 160 22.08 -14.89 7.74
N ILE A 161 21.26 -15.61 6.98
CA ILE A 161 20.43 -16.71 7.49
C ILE A 161 21.31 -17.91 7.77
N ARG A 162 21.50 -18.22 9.05
CA ARG A 162 22.30 -19.35 9.51
C ARG A 162 21.78 -19.84 10.86
N GLU A 163 22.14 -21.06 11.22
CA GLU A 163 21.82 -21.63 12.52
C GLU A 163 22.32 -20.73 13.67
N GLY A 164 21.47 -20.49 14.64
CA GLY A 164 21.75 -19.66 15.81
C GLY A 164 21.38 -18.19 15.70
N VAL A 165 21.01 -17.68 14.51
CA VAL A 165 20.50 -16.32 14.32
C VAL A 165 19.01 -16.27 14.65
N THR A 166 18.54 -15.18 15.23
CA THR A 166 17.14 -14.98 15.59
C THR A 166 16.33 -14.32 14.46
N GLU A 167 15.00 -14.51 14.51
CA GLU A 167 14.06 -13.78 13.61
C GLU A 167 14.30 -12.28 13.68
N ARG A 168 14.47 -11.73 14.88
CA ARG A 168 14.72 -10.29 15.14
C ARG A 168 16.02 -9.80 14.49
N GLU A 169 17.10 -10.57 14.57
CA GLU A 169 18.38 -10.17 13.95
C GLU A 169 18.27 -10.08 12.43
N ILE A 170 17.51 -11.00 11.81
CA ILE A 170 17.23 -10.95 10.37
C ILE A 170 16.36 -9.74 10.02
N ALA A 171 15.29 -9.49 10.76
CA ALA A 171 14.42 -8.33 10.54
C ALA A 171 15.18 -7.01 10.63
N LEU A 172 16.02 -6.83 11.65
CA LEU A 172 16.84 -5.62 11.82
C LEU A 172 17.83 -5.40 10.67
N GLU A 173 18.47 -6.48 10.16
CA GLU A 173 19.37 -6.39 9.01
C GLU A 173 18.62 -6.00 7.74
N ILE A 174 17.40 -6.54 7.52
CA ILE A 174 16.52 -6.15 6.42
C ILE A 174 16.21 -4.64 6.48
N GLU A 175 15.72 -4.15 7.61
CA GLU A 175 15.39 -2.74 7.79
C GLU A 175 16.59 -1.82 7.57
N PHE A 176 17.72 -2.18 8.17
CA PHE A 176 18.96 -1.40 8.02
C PHE A 176 19.41 -1.34 6.56
N TYR A 177 19.36 -2.47 5.86
CA TYR A 177 19.85 -2.53 4.48
C TYR A 177 18.93 -1.79 3.50
N MET A 178 17.60 -1.88 3.65
CA MET A 178 16.66 -1.07 2.89
C MET A 178 16.95 0.44 3.03
N ARG A 179 17.16 0.92 4.25
CA ARG A 179 17.55 2.30 4.53
C ARG A 179 18.89 2.67 3.89
N LYS A 180 19.87 1.78 3.94
CA LYS A 180 21.18 1.96 3.32
C LYS A 180 21.08 2.09 1.79
N LEU A 181 20.14 1.42 1.16
CA LEU A 181 19.85 1.52 -0.27
C LEU A 181 19.05 2.78 -0.64
N GLY A 182 18.61 3.57 0.34
CA GLY A 182 17.94 4.85 0.12
C GLY A 182 16.42 4.83 0.27
N ALA A 183 15.84 3.77 0.84
CA ALA A 183 14.43 3.77 1.21
C ALA A 183 14.12 4.88 2.23
N ASP A 184 12.99 5.56 2.07
CA ASP A 184 12.49 6.54 3.04
C ASP A 184 11.97 5.86 4.31
N GLY A 185 11.62 4.57 4.24
CA GLY A 185 11.12 3.74 5.32
C GLY A 185 10.89 2.30 4.90
N ASN A 186 10.46 1.50 5.86
CA ASN A 186 9.80 0.25 5.56
C ASN A 186 8.36 0.55 5.11
N ALA A 187 7.82 -0.26 4.19
CA ALA A 187 6.43 -0.18 3.79
C ALA A 187 5.50 -0.59 4.95
N PHE A 188 5.96 -1.54 5.75
CA PHE A 188 5.36 -2.07 6.98
C PHE A 188 6.47 -2.70 7.84
N ASP A 189 6.15 -3.06 9.09
CA ASP A 189 7.08 -3.77 9.95
C ASP A 189 7.39 -5.15 9.36
N PRO A 190 8.66 -5.48 9.07
CA PRO A 190 9.01 -6.74 8.43
C PRO A 190 8.52 -7.95 9.22
N ILE A 191 7.94 -8.93 8.54
CA ILE A 191 7.59 -10.22 9.11
C ILE A 191 8.76 -11.16 8.81
N VAL A 192 9.38 -11.70 9.85
CA VAL A 192 10.40 -12.76 9.75
C VAL A 192 10.04 -13.83 10.76
N VAL A 193 9.63 -14.99 10.29
CA VAL A 193 9.18 -16.09 11.14
C VAL A 193 9.82 -17.39 10.70
N THR A 194 10.19 -18.24 11.70
CA THR A 194 10.88 -19.50 11.46
C THR A 194 10.20 -20.70 12.15
N GLY A 195 10.39 -21.88 11.61
CA GLY A 195 9.86 -23.13 12.18
C GLY A 195 8.36 -23.08 12.42
N GLY A 196 7.93 -23.39 13.65
CA GLY A 196 6.53 -23.37 14.05
C GLY A 196 5.86 -21.98 14.00
N ASN A 197 6.64 -20.89 14.17
CA ASN A 197 6.16 -19.51 14.05
C ASN A 197 5.73 -19.18 12.62
N GLY A 198 6.27 -19.86 11.62
CA GLY A 198 5.87 -19.70 10.21
C GLY A 198 4.38 -19.91 9.96
N SER A 199 3.68 -20.60 10.87
CA SER A 199 2.22 -20.74 10.81
C SER A 199 1.45 -19.46 11.15
N GLN A 200 2.12 -18.42 11.63
CA GLN A 200 1.54 -17.11 11.97
C GLN A 200 1.78 -16.16 10.80
N CYS A 201 0.77 -15.98 9.95
CA CYS A 201 0.89 -15.17 8.73
C CYS A 201 1.28 -13.70 8.97
N HIS A 202 0.96 -13.15 10.16
CA HIS A 202 1.38 -11.82 10.64
C HIS A 202 2.26 -11.95 11.90
N GLY A 203 3.18 -12.91 11.91
CA GLY A 203 4.06 -13.13 13.05
C GLY A 203 5.07 -11.99 13.24
N ILE A 204 5.25 -11.57 14.50
CA ILE A 204 6.21 -10.52 14.86
C ILE A 204 7.56 -11.16 15.09
N PRO A 205 8.66 -10.69 14.46
CA PRO A 205 10.01 -11.23 14.66
C PRO A 205 10.43 -11.18 16.12
N GLY A 206 10.76 -12.35 16.68
CA GLY A 206 11.12 -12.53 18.08
C GLY A 206 12.55 -13.04 18.28
N ASP A 207 12.76 -13.61 19.48
CA ASP A 207 14.04 -14.20 19.88
C ASP A 207 14.10 -15.70 19.50
N THR A 208 13.16 -16.18 18.67
CA THR A 208 13.17 -17.53 18.13
C THR A 208 14.39 -17.72 17.24
N VAL A 209 15.15 -18.77 17.52
CA VAL A 209 16.40 -19.07 16.87
C VAL A 209 16.15 -19.95 15.65
N ILE A 210 16.69 -19.57 14.51
CA ILE A 210 16.65 -20.33 13.26
C ILE A 210 17.48 -21.62 13.41
N GLN A 211 16.89 -22.74 12.98
CA GLN A 211 17.51 -24.06 13.06
C GLN A 211 17.53 -24.76 11.69
N LYS A 212 18.39 -25.73 11.52
CA LYS A 212 18.40 -26.60 10.34
C LYS A 212 17.10 -27.38 10.24
N GLY A 213 16.52 -27.36 9.04
CA GLY A 213 15.21 -27.95 8.75
C GLY A 213 14.06 -26.97 8.86
N ASP A 214 14.31 -25.73 9.30
CA ASP A 214 13.26 -24.70 9.33
C ASP A 214 13.02 -24.09 7.95
N PHE A 215 11.76 -23.74 7.70
CA PHE A 215 11.40 -22.67 6.77
C PHE A 215 11.54 -21.33 7.47
N ILE A 216 12.04 -20.35 6.73
CA ILE A 216 12.12 -18.94 7.14
C ILE A 216 11.29 -18.16 6.13
N THR A 217 10.14 -17.65 6.56
CA THR A 217 9.28 -16.78 5.77
C THR A 217 9.61 -15.33 6.10
N MET A 218 9.96 -14.58 5.07
CA MET A 218 10.28 -13.15 5.15
C MET A 218 9.31 -12.40 4.27
N ASP A 219 8.53 -11.51 4.87
CA ASP A 219 7.61 -10.61 4.21
C ASP A 219 8.06 -9.18 4.47
N THR A 220 8.41 -8.47 3.43
CA THR A 220 9.15 -7.22 3.51
C THR A 220 8.80 -6.28 2.35
N GLY A 221 8.79 -4.99 2.65
CA GLY A 221 8.57 -3.96 1.65
C GLY A 221 9.31 -2.67 1.97
N ALA A 222 9.84 -2.02 0.96
CA ALA A 222 10.45 -0.68 1.06
C ALA A 222 9.43 0.40 0.73
N MET A 223 9.54 1.55 1.39
CA MET A 223 8.84 2.78 1.01
C MET A 223 9.86 3.74 0.38
N LEU A 224 9.54 4.25 -0.80
CA LEU A 224 10.37 5.23 -1.51
C LEU A 224 9.48 6.32 -2.14
N LYS A 225 9.70 7.58 -1.75
CA LYS A 225 8.93 8.74 -2.25
C LYS A 225 7.41 8.56 -2.11
N GLY A 226 6.99 7.97 -1.00
CA GLY A 226 5.59 7.70 -0.68
C GLY A 226 5.01 6.43 -1.35
N TYR A 227 5.73 5.78 -2.26
CA TYR A 227 5.28 4.53 -2.89
C TYR A 227 5.87 3.32 -2.17
N HIS A 228 5.06 2.26 -2.08
CA HIS A 228 5.37 1.05 -1.34
C HIS A 228 5.69 -0.09 -2.29
N SER A 229 6.57 -0.98 -1.86
CA SER A 229 6.74 -2.32 -2.41
C SER A 229 6.30 -3.37 -1.40
N ASP A 230 6.09 -4.58 -1.89
CA ASP A 230 5.62 -5.73 -1.11
C ASP A 230 6.14 -7.03 -1.69
N MET A 231 6.71 -7.88 -0.87
CA MET A 231 7.24 -9.17 -1.31
C MET A 231 7.40 -10.14 -0.15
N THR A 232 6.83 -11.32 -0.30
CA THR A 232 7.15 -12.45 0.58
C THR A 232 7.98 -13.50 -0.14
N ARG A 233 9.01 -14.01 0.55
CA ARG A 233 9.77 -15.20 0.17
C ARG A 233 9.93 -16.12 1.37
N THR A 234 9.81 -17.42 1.10
CA THR A 234 10.13 -18.47 2.06
C THR A 234 11.36 -19.22 1.60
N VAL A 235 12.37 -19.34 2.44
CA VAL A 235 13.59 -20.13 2.21
C VAL A 235 13.71 -21.24 3.25
N ALA A 236 14.62 -22.19 3.06
CA ALA A 236 14.89 -23.25 4.03
C ALA A 236 16.35 -23.21 4.47
N LEU A 237 16.64 -23.66 5.70
CA LEU A 237 18.00 -23.82 6.18
C LEU A 237 18.39 -25.31 6.24
N GLY A 238 19.44 -25.68 5.52
CA GLY A 238 20.10 -27.02 5.58
C GLY A 238 19.36 -28.10 4.80
N HIS A 239 18.11 -28.40 5.11
CA HIS A 239 17.33 -29.44 4.43
C HIS A 239 15.83 -29.18 4.55
N VAL A 240 15.05 -29.85 3.73
CA VAL A 240 13.58 -29.87 3.78
C VAL A 240 13.07 -31.31 3.78
N SER A 241 11.98 -31.55 4.51
CA SER A 241 11.24 -32.82 4.43
C SER A 241 10.39 -32.88 3.16
N ASP A 242 9.95 -34.08 2.78
CA ASP A 242 9.03 -34.27 1.66
C ASP A 242 7.71 -33.52 1.88
N GLU A 243 7.20 -33.46 3.14
CA GLU A 243 5.99 -32.70 3.48
C GLU A 243 6.21 -31.19 3.25
N GLN A 244 7.31 -30.63 3.73
CA GLN A 244 7.64 -29.22 3.50
C GLN A 244 7.76 -28.88 2.01
N LYS A 245 8.45 -29.76 1.27
CA LYS A 245 8.58 -29.58 -0.17
C LYS A 245 7.23 -29.61 -0.89
N ALA A 246 6.33 -30.52 -0.52
CA ALA A 246 4.99 -30.62 -1.08
C ALA A 246 4.15 -29.36 -0.78
N ILE A 247 4.25 -28.80 0.42
CA ILE A 247 3.62 -27.54 0.81
C ILE A 247 4.15 -26.39 -0.07
N TYR A 248 5.47 -26.25 -0.17
CA TYR A 248 6.11 -25.20 -0.96
C TYR A 248 5.69 -25.26 -2.44
N ASP A 249 5.78 -26.45 -3.05
CA ASP A 249 5.44 -26.67 -4.44
C ASP A 249 3.95 -26.37 -4.70
N THR A 250 3.06 -26.63 -3.72
CA THR A 250 1.63 -26.31 -3.84
C THR A 250 1.38 -24.79 -3.82
N VAL A 251 2.05 -24.06 -2.90
CA VAL A 251 1.96 -22.59 -2.85
C VAL A 251 2.51 -21.96 -4.12
N LEU A 252 3.67 -22.42 -4.59
CA LEU A 252 4.28 -21.92 -5.83
C LEU A 252 3.37 -22.16 -7.04
N LYS A 253 2.78 -23.37 -7.14
CA LYS A 253 1.82 -23.69 -8.20
C LYS A 253 0.59 -22.77 -8.15
N ALA A 254 0.05 -22.52 -6.96
CA ALA A 254 -1.10 -21.65 -6.77
C ALA A 254 -0.79 -20.21 -7.17
N GLN A 255 0.38 -19.70 -6.77
CA GLN A 255 0.84 -18.34 -7.08
C GLN A 255 1.03 -18.14 -8.59
N LEU A 256 1.72 -19.05 -9.25
CA LEU A 256 1.94 -18.99 -10.69
C LEU A 256 0.62 -19.07 -11.48
N ALA A 257 -0.30 -19.96 -11.10
CA ALA A 257 -1.59 -20.11 -11.74
C ALA A 257 -2.48 -18.86 -11.55
N ALA A 258 -2.41 -18.23 -10.36
CA ALA A 258 -3.14 -17.00 -10.12
C ALA A 258 -2.59 -15.83 -10.94
N ILE A 259 -1.28 -15.67 -11.06
CA ILE A 259 -0.65 -14.66 -11.93
C ILE A 259 -1.07 -14.85 -13.40
N ASP A 260 -1.05 -16.11 -13.88
CA ASP A 260 -1.43 -16.43 -15.27
C ASP A 260 -2.93 -16.12 -15.57
N ALA A 261 -3.76 -16.12 -14.53
CA ALA A 261 -5.19 -15.80 -14.65
C ALA A 261 -5.48 -14.28 -14.65
N VAL A 262 -4.50 -13.43 -14.36
CA VAL A 262 -4.70 -11.96 -14.30
C VAL A 262 -4.68 -11.36 -15.70
N HIS A 263 -5.76 -10.63 -16.05
CA HIS A 263 -5.84 -9.80 -17.24
C HIS A 263 -6.93 -8.72 -17.05
N ALA A 264 -6.96 -7.70 -17.91
CA ALA A 264 -8.05 -6.74 -17.89
C ALA A 264 -9.41 -7.43 -18.13
N GLY A 265 -10.42 -7.06 -17.34
CA GLY A 265 -11.76 -7.62 -17.43
C GLY A 265 -12.02 -8.83 -16.52
N VAL A 266 -11.01 -9.46 -15.91
CA VAL A 266 -11.23 -10.52 -14.90
C VAL A 266 -11.68 -9.91 -13.58
N ARG A 267 -12.55 -10.59 -12.82
CA ARG A 267 -12.93 -10.14 -11.48
C ARG A 267 -11.89 -10.58 -10.44
N CYS A 268 -11.65 -9.73 -9.46
CA CYS A 268 -10.70 -10.02 -8.38
C CYS A 268 -11.02 -11.30 -7.62
N CYS A 269 -12.30 -11.59 -7.37
CA CYS A 269 -12.74 -12.83 -6.71
C CYS A 269 -12.47 -14.09 -7.55
N ASP A 270 -12.48 -13.99 -8.89
CA ASP A 270 -12.19 -15.13 -9.77
C ASP A 270 -10.70 -15.48 -9.75
N VAL A 271 -9.81 -14.48 -9.64
CA VAL A 271 -8.36 -14.69 -9.47
C VAL A 271 -8.04 -15.32 -8.11
N ASP A 272 -8.66 -14.85 -7.01
CA ASP A 272 -8.54 -15.49 -5.68
C ASP A 272 -8.95 -16.96 -5.73
N LYS A 273 -10.05 -17.24 -6.44
CA LYS A 273 -10.56 -18.60 -6.56
C LYS A 273 -9.57 -19.56 -7.21
N VAL A 274 -8.79 -19.12 -8.20
CA VAL A 274 -7.79 -19.98 -8.88
C VAL A 274 -6.75 -20.50 -7.89
N ALA A 275 -6.15 -19.65 -7.09
CA ALA A 275 -5.16 -20.07 -6.08
C ALA A 275 -5.79 -20.92 -4.99
N ARG A 276 -6.97 -20.53 -4.55
CA ARG A 276 -7.70 -21.20 -3.47
C ARG A 276 -8.11 -22.62 -3.84
N ASP A 277 -8.63 -22.86 -5.03
CA ASP A 277 -9.00 -24.21 -5.49
C ASP A 277 -7.78 -25.16 -5.52
N ILE A 278 -6.58 -24.65 -5.81
CA ILE A 278 -5.34 -25.44 -5.82
C ILE A 278 -4.92 -25.81 -4.40
N ILE A 279 -5.04 -24.88 -3.44
CA ILE A 279 -4.60 -25.08 -2.06
C ILE A 279 -5.59 -25.91 -1.26
N GLU A 280 -6.88 -25.58 -1.32
CA GLU A 280 -7.92 -26.19 -0.48
C GLU A 280 -8.13 -27.70 -0.74
N THR A 281 -7.74 -28.21 -1.90
CA THR A 281 -7.84 -29.63 -2.20
C THR A 281 -6.87 -30.47 -1.35
N PRO A 282 -5.54 -30.21 -1.34
CA PRO A 282 -4.59 -30.96 -0.49
C PRO A 282 -4.50 -30.44 0.94
N TYR A 283 -4.78 -29.13 1.18
CA TYR A 283 -4.59 -28.46 2.48
C TYR A 283 -5.82 -27.63 2.89
N PRO A 284 -6.97 -28.26 3.17
CA PRO A 284 -8.20 -27.55 3.46
C PRO A 284 -8.09 -26.66 4.70
N GLY A 285 -8.57 -25.40 4.58
CA GLY A 285 -8.61 -24.45 5.69
C GLY A 285 -7.27 -23.86 6.10
N THR A 286 -6.20 -24.08 5.33
CA THR A 286 -4.86 -23.53 5.63
C THR A 286 -4.55 -22.20 4.95
N PHE A 287 -5.39 -21.76 4.01
CA PHE A 287 -5.29 -20.46 3.34
C PHE A 287 -6.40 -19.52 3.82
N GLY A 288 -6.13 -18.82 4.91
CA GLY A 288 -7.14 -18.06 5.68
C GLY A 288 -7.39 -16.62 5.23
N HIS A 289 -6.51 -16.00 4.43
CA HIS A 289 -6.62 -14.62 3.98
C HIS A 289 -7.02 -14.50 2.50
N GLY A 290 -7.15 -13.28 1.99
CA GLY A 290 -7.32 -13.01 0.56
C GLY A 290 -6.04 -13.31 -0.22
N LEU A 291 -6.17 -13.52 -1.53
CA LEU A 291 -5.01 -13.78 -2.39
C LEU A 291 -4.08 -12.55 -2.52
N GLY A 292 -4.58 -11.33 -2.29
CA GLY A 292 -3.77 -10.14 -2.40
C GLY A 292 -4.57 -8.84 -2.29
N HIS A 293 -3.88 -7.73 -2.45
CA HIS A 293 -4.41 -6.38 -2.33
C HIS A 293 -3.71 -5.40 -3.27
N GLY A 294 -4.37 -4.27 -3.54
CA GLY A 294 -3.72 -3.15 -4.23
C GLY A 294 -2.56 -2.59 -3.40
N VAL A 295 -1.51 -2.16 -4.10
CA VAL A 295 -0.35 -1.47 -3.52
C VAL A 295 -0.11 -0.18 -4.27
N GLY A 296 0.33 0.86 -3.57
CA GLY A 296 0.66 2.14 -4.19
C GLY A 296 1.22 3.13 -3.18
N PHE A 297 0.46 4.18 -2.92
CA PHE A 297 0.80 5.20 -1.94
C PHE A 297 0.51 4.78 -0.49
N GLU A 298 -0.26 3.72 -0.31
CA GLU A 298 -0.40 2.94 0.91
C GLU A 298 -0.09 1.48 0.60
N ILE A 299 0.38 0.75 1.62
CA ILE A 299 0.66 -0.67 1.46
C ILE A 299 -0.60 -1.46 1.14
N HIS A 300 -1.72 -1.12 1.75
CA HIS A 300 -3.00 -1.76 1.51
C HIS A 300 -3.98 -0.80 0.81
N GLU A 301 -4.10 -0.92 -0.49
CA GLU A 301 -5.08 -0.19 -1.31
C GLU A 301 -6.15 -1.12 -1.91
N TRP A 302 -7.11 -0.53 -2.61
CA TRP A 302 -8.01 -1.26 -3.49
C TRP A 302 -7.35 -1.55 -4.85
N PRO A 303 -7.77 -2.65 -5.54
CA PRO A 303 -8.78 -3.63 -5.13
C PRO A 303 -8.21 -4.70 -4.20
N ARG A 304 -9.05 -5.69 -3.83
CA ARG A 304 -8.63 -6.87 -3.08
C ARG A 304 -8.78 -8.11 -3.95
N PHE A 305 -7.74 -8.90 -4.14
CA PHE A 305 -7.90 -10.27 -4.62
C PHE A 305 -8.43 -11.12 -3.47
N SER A 306 -9.76 -11.19 -3.37
CA SER A 306 -10.44 -11.92 -2.28
C SER A 306 -11.79 -12.44 -2.74
N ARG A 307 -12.36 -13.42 -2.02
CA ARG A 307 -13.67 -14.03 -2.32
C ARG A 307 -14.81 -13.02 -2.40
N LEU A 308 -14.67 -11.84 -1.78
CA LEU A 308 -15.74 -10.86 -1.59
C LEU A 308 -15.63 -9.65 -2.53
N ASP A 309 -14.56 -9.52 -3.29
CA ASP A 309 -14.33 -8.37 -4.15
C ASP A 309 -14.59 -8.74 -5.62
N ASP A 310 -15.67 -8.22 -6.17
CA ASP A 310 -16.08 -8.40 -7.57
C ASP A 310 -15.56 -7.28 -8.48
N THR A 311 -14.67 -6.42 -7.99
CA THR A 311 -13.99 -5.40 -8.79
C THR A 311 -13.36 -6.04 -10.02
N VAL A 312 -13.61 -5.42 -11.17
CA VAL A 312 -13.04 -5.85 -12.44
C VAL A 312 -11.66 -5.24 -12.62
N CYS A 313 -10.67 -6.09 -12.87
CA CYS A 313 -9.30 -5.65 -13.11
C CYS A 313 -9.21 -4.73 -14.33
N ALA A 314 -8.46 -3.65 -14.19
CA ALA A 314 -8.19 -2.70 -15.26
C ALA A 314 -6.67 -2.50 -15.42
N PRO A 315 -6.20 -2.18 -16.64
CA PRO A 315 -4.80 -1.88 -16.88
C PRO A 315 -4.28 -0.76 -15.98
N GLY A 316 -3.09 -0.93 -15.44
CA GLY A 316 -2.48 0.00 -14.47
C GLY A 316 -2.83 -0.27 -13.01
N MET A 317 -3.70 -1.20 -12.67
CA MET A 317 -3.85 -1.67 -11.29
C MET A 317 -2.59 -2.43 -10.86
N VAL A 318 -2.01 -2.07 -9.71
CA VAL A 318 -0.90 -2.80 -9.08
C VAL A 318 -1.44 -3.54 -7.88
N ILE A 319 -1.24 -4.87 -7.85
CA ILE A 319 -1.88 -5.77 -6.89
C ILE A 319 -0.86 -6.86 -6.49
N THR A 320 -0.89 -7.32 -5.23
CA THR A 320 -0.10 -8.47 -4.77
C THR A 320 -0.78 -9.78 -5.15
N VAL A 321 0.03 -10.84 -5.30
CA VAL A 321 -0.43 -12.22 -5.48
C VAL A 321 0.37 -13.08 -4.51
N GLU A 322 -0.25 -13.40 -3.36
CA GLU A 322 0.42 -13.89 -2.15
C GLU A 322 -0.27 -15.11 -1.50
N PRO A 323 -0.53 -16.19 -2.23
CA PRO A 323 -1.12 -17.36 -1.60
C PRO A 323 -0.18 -17.94 -0.53
N GLY A 324 -0.76 -18.52 0.52
CA GLY A 324 -0.01 -19.15 1.59
C GLY A 324 -0.68 -20.40 2.14
N ILE A 325 0.12 -21.30 2.72
CA ILE A 325 -0.31 -22.46 3.50
C ILE A 325 0.30 -22.34 4.89
N TYR A 326 -0.56 -22.35 5.91
CA TYR A 326 -0.14 -22.19 7.31
C TYR A 326 -0.61 -23.40 8.12
N VAL A 327 0.34 -24.25 8.53
CA VAL A 327 0.08 -25.46 9.32
C VAL A 327 0.41 -25.18 10.78
N ALA A 328 -0.63 -24.99 11.59
CA ALA A 328 -0.51 -24.53 12.98
C ALA A 328 0.56 -25.28 13.79
N GLY A 329 1.52 -24.52 14.33
CA GLY A 329 2.63 -25.03 15.15
C GLY A 329 3.68 -25.85 14.40
N LYS A 330 3.60 -25.96 13.07
CA LYS A 330 4.57 -26.69 12.25
C LYS A 330 5.38 -25.78 11.34
N CYS A 331 4.73 -25.15 10.37
CA CYS A 331 5.38 -24.27 9.40
C CYS A 331 4.36 -23.42 8.66
N GLY A 332 4.85 -22.42 7.93
CA GLY A 332 4.09 -21.68 6.92
C GLY A 332 4.95 -21.43 5.69
N VAL A 333 4.28 -21.29 4.56
CA VAL A 333 4.88 -20.86 3.30
C VAL A 333 3.99 -19.80 2.69
N ARG A 334 4.56 -18.67 2.32
CA ARG A 334 3.95 -17.63 1.47
C ARG A 334 4.95 -17.28 0.37
N ILE A 335 4.45 -17.14 -0.86
CA ILE A 335 5.22 -16.67 -2.02
C ILE A 335 4.41 -15.56 -2.64
N GLU A 336 4.99 -14.38 -2.72
CA GLU A 336 4.31 -13.17 -3.13
C GLU A 336 5.07 -12.38 -4.17
N ASP A 337 4.36 -11.90 -5.16
CA ASP A 337 4.83 -10.88 -6.09
C ASP A 337 3.83 -9.74 -6.20
N MET A 338 4.32 -8.55 -6.48
CA MET A 338 3.50 -7.47 -7.03
C MET A 338 3.41 -7.59 -8.54
N ILE A 339 2.22 -7.43 -9.08
CA ILE A 339 1.98 -7.39 -10.53
C ILE A 339 1.29 -6.08 -10.92
N VAL A 340 1.48 -5.64 -12.16
CA VAL A 340 0.64 -4.62 -12.78
C VAL A 340 -0.20 -5.25 -13.87
N VAL A 341 -1.52 -5.02 -13.81
CA VAL A 341 -2.48 -5.51 -14.80
C VAL A 341 -2.22 -4.81 -16.15
N THR A 342 -2.24 -5.59 -17.23
CA THR A 342 -2.16 -5.11 -18.62
C THR A 342 -3.42 -5.52 -19.38
N GLU A 343 -3.57 -5.11 -20.65
CA GLU A 343 -4.73 -5.48 -21.45
C GLU A 343 -4.90 -7.00 -21.57
N ASP A 344 -3.82 -7.72 -21.91
CA ASP A 344 -3.86 -9.14 -22.23
C ASP A 344 -3.30 -10.06 -21.14
N GLY A 345 -2.92 -9.51 -19.96
CA GLY A 345 -2.29 -10.26 -18.89
C GLY A 345 -1.83 -9.37 -17.74
N CYS A 346 -0.65 -9.66 -17.20
CA CYS A 346 0.01 -8.79 -16.22
C CYS A 346 1.53 -8.80 -16.42
N ARG A 347 2.18 -7.77 -15.88
CA ARG A 347 3.64 -7.69 -15.79
C ARG A 347 4.04 -7.84 -14.34
N ASN A 348 4.89 -8.81 -14.04
CA ASN A 348 5.46 -8.98 -12.72
C ASN A 348 6.46 -7.86 -12.43
N LEU A 349 6.36 -7.23 -11.25
CA LEU A 349 7.25 -6.16 -10.80
C LEU A 349 8.33 -6.68 -9.84
N THR A 350 8.17 -7.89 -9.31
CA THR A 350 9.09 -8.55 -8.37
C THR A 350 10.05 -9.46 -9.13
N HIS A 351 11.35 -9.35 -8.85
CA HIS A 351 12.39 -10.08 -9.60
C HIS A 351 13.14 -11.12 -8.79
N SER A 352 12.96 -11.16 -7.48
CA SER A 352 13.54 -12.20 -6.61
C SER A 352 13.05 -13.59 -7.00
N PRO A 353 13.93 -14.63 -6.99
CA PRO A 353 13.56 -15.99 -7.38
C PRO A 353 12.45 -16.55 -6.49
N LYS A 354 11.58 -17.40 -7.07
CA LYS A 354 10.46 -18.06 -6.40
C LYS A 354 10.69 -19.54 -6.14
N GLU A 355 11.69 -20.12 -6.75
CA GLU A 355 12.10 -21.48 -6.50
C GLU A 355 12.61 -21.61 -5.05
N LEU A 356 12.42 -22.79 -4.44
CA LEU A 356 12.86 -23.04 -3.08
C LEU A 356 14.40 -22.95 -2.97
N ILE A 357 14.84 -21.94 -2.24
CA ILE A 357 16.26 -21.77 -1.88
C ILE A 357 16.51 -22.56 -0.58
N ILE A 358 17.50 -23.44 -0.59
CA ILE A 358 18.00 -24.15 0.60
C ILE A 358 19.39 -23.63 0.88
N LEU A 359 19.55 -22.95 2.00
CA LEU A 359 20.79 -22.33 2.49
C LEU A 359 21.64 -23.29 3.29
#